data_b9609078c68beadb685ade5e1f50f1c8
#
_entry.id   b9609078c68beadb685ade5e1f50f1c8
#
_cell.length_a   1.000
_cell.length_b   1.000
_cell.length_c   1.000
_cell.angle_alpha   90.00
_cell.angle_beta   90.00
_cell.angle_gamma   90.00
#
_symmetry.space_group_name_H-M   'P 1'
#
loop_
_entity.id
_entity.type
_entity.pdbx_description
1 polymer ?
#
loop_
_entity_poly.entity_id
_entity_poly.type
_entity_poly.pdbx_seq_one_letter_code
_entity_poly.pdbx_strand_id
1 'polypeptide(L)'
;MMFLYLSFIDDEKDKSKFEVLYYEYRDRMMAMALSVLHNHEDAEDAVHNTFIAIAKNMKSIDDEKSIRTLSYVLKATKNTSINMLKKRTEHETINIDDIYDISDDEFYEKLNLKQEYNNVVNAIVKLDDKYKDVLFYHFVIGMTANEISKLLGRKQPTVKQQLVRGKVLLLKTLGDDSDN
;
A
#
# COMPACT_ATOMS: atom_id res chain seq x y z
N MET A 1 13.73 -9.95 -13.62
CA MET A 1 13.61 -8.67 -12.89
C MET A 1 14.54 -8.57 -11.67
N MET A 2 14.67 -9.62 -10.83
CA MET A 2 15.58 -9.64 -9.66
C MET A 2 17.04 -9.27 -10.00
N PHE A 3 17.61 -9.83 -11.08
CA PHE A 3 18.98 -9.50 -11.52
C PHE A 3 19.24 -8.01 -11.72
N LEU A 4 18.25 -7.26 -12.21
CA LEU A 4 18.38 -5.82 -12.38
C LEU A 4 18.57 -5.10 -11.03
N TYR A 5 17.80 -5.48 -10.01
CA TYR A 5 17.95 -4.88 -8.68
C TYR A 5 19.30 -5.21 -8.05
N LEU A 6 19.72 -6.47 -8.14
CA LEU A 6 20.98 -6.94 -7.58
C LEU A 6 22.20 -6.30 -8.25
N SER A 7 22.09 -5.83 -9.51
CA SER A 7 23.17 -5.11 -10.20
C SER A 7 23.48 -3.74 -9.58
N PHE A 8 22.59 -3.18 -8.77
CA PHE A 8 22.84 -1.93 -8.02
C PHE A 8 23.47 -2.15 -6.65
N ILE A 9 23.70 -3.41 -6.24
CA ILE A 9 24.19 -3.78 -4.91
C ILE A 9 25.56 -4.48 -5.10
N ASP A 10 26.60 -3.91 -4.50
CA ASP A 10 27.96 -4.46 -4.63
C ASP A 10 28.21 -5.59 -3.60
N ASP A 11 27.72 -5.46 -2.39
CA ASP A 11 27.98 -6.39 -1.27
C ASP A 11 27.03 -7.60 -1.30
N GLU A 12 27.60 -8.81 -1.23
CA GLU A 12 26.83 -10.06 -1.28
C GLU A 12 25.86 -10.24 -0.10
N LYS A 13 26.22 -9.71 1.07
CA LYS A 13 25.34 -9.74 2.24
C LYS A 13 24.13 -8.83 2.03
N ASP A 14 24.33 -7.66 1.43
CA ASP A 14 23.26 -6.74 1.10
C ASP A 14 22.39 -7.29 -0.04
N LYS A 15 22.94 -8.04 -1.01
CA LYS A 15 22.15 -8.79 -2.00
C LYS A 15 21.21 -9.80 -1.36
N SER A 16 21.74 -10.62 -0.43
CA SER A 16 20.91 -11.60 0.29
C SER A 16 19.80 -10.93 1.12
N LYS A 17 20.09 -9.82 1.79
CA LYS A 17 19.08 -9.02 2.50
C LYS A 17 18.02 -8.47 1.55
N PHE A 18 18.44 -7.98 0.37
CA PHE A 18 17.51 -7.45 -0.61
C PHE A 18 16.56 -8.53 -1.14
N GLU A 19 17.04 -9.74 -1.38
CA GLU A 19 16.19 -10.86 -1.79
C GLU A 19 15.11 -11.16 -0.74
N VAL A 20 15.48 -11.22 0.55
CA VAL A 20 14.52 -11.40 1.65
C VAL A 20 13.49 -10.28 1.65
N LEU A 21 13.94 -9.02 1.55
CA LEU A 21 13.08 -7.84 1.53
C LEU A 21 12.11 -7.86 0.34
N TYR A 22 12.58 -8.26 -0.84
CA TYR A 22 11.76 -8.35 -2.05
C TYR A 22 10.61 -9.33 -1.85
N TYR A 23 10.89 -10.56 -1.41
CA TYR A 23 9.85 -11.57 -1.21
C TYR A 23 8.91 -11.25 -0.05
N GLU A 24 9.41 -10.61 1.01
CA GLU A 24 8.62 -10.25 2.18
C GLU A 24 7.63 -9.11 1.90
N TYR A 25 8.03 -8.11 1.10
CA TYR A 25 7.27 -6.87 1.00
C TYR A 25 6.63 -6.58 -0.36
N ARG A 26 6.99 -7.32 -1.43
CA ARG A 26 6.48 -7.06 -2.78
C ARG A 26 4.96 -6.94 -2.83
N ASP A 27 4.23 -7.88 -2.25
CA ASP A 27 2.77 -7.90 -2.30
C ASP A 27 2.15 -6.76 -1.48
N ARG A 28 2.75 -6.44 -0.33
CA ARG A 28 2.34 -5.28 0.49
C ARG A 28 2.62 -3.95 -0.20
N MET A 29 3.74 -3.84 -0.91
CA MET A 29 4.06 -2.68 -1.73
C MET A 29 3.08 -2.55 -2.90
N MET A 30 2.74 -3.66 -3.56
CA MET A 30 1.76 -3.69 -4.63
C MET A 30 0.39 -3.21 -4.15
N ALA A 31 -0.08 -3.72 -3.00
CA ALA A 31 -1.33 -3.28 -2.38
C ALA A 31 -1.31 -1.78 -2.05
N MET A 32 -0.18 -1.25 -1.52
CA MET A 32 -0.01 0.17 -1.26
C MET A 32 -0.04 1.00 -2.55
N ALA A 33 0.66 0.58 -3.59
CA ALA A 33 0.71 1.31 -4.86
C ALA A 33 -0.67 1.31 -5.55
N LEU A 34 -1.37 0.18 -5.59
CA LEU A 34 -2.72 0.06 -6.12
C LEU A 34 -3.73 0.95 -5.40
N SER A 35 -3.62 1.09 -4.07
CA SER A 35 -4.50 1.96 -3.27
C SER A 35 -4.33 3.45 -3.58
N VAL A 36 -3.24 3.84 -4.25
CA VAL A 36 -2.95 5.23 -4.63
C VAL A 36 -3.20 5.46 -6.12
N LEU A 37 -2.76 4.53 -6.97
CA LEU A 37 -2.72 4.71 -8.42
C LEU A 37 -3.95 4.14 -9.12
N HIS A 38 -4.67 3.21 -8.48
CA HIS A 38 -5.86 2.53 -9.02
C HIS A 38 -5.65 1.87 -10.39
N ASN A 39 -4.41 1.77 -10.86
CA ASN A 39 -3.99 1.14 -12.10
C ASN A 39 -2.88 0.13 -11.84
N HIS A 40 -2.98 -1.07 -12.43
CA HIS A 40 -2.07 -2.17 -12.15
C HIS A 40 -0.68 -1.94 -12.77
N GLU A 41 -0.59 -1.45 -14.01
CA GLU A 41 0.67 -1.14 -14.68
C GLU A 41 1.43 -0.04 -13.93
N ASP A 42 0.75 1.07 -13.62
CA ASP A 42 1.34 2.15 -12.84
C ASP A 42 1.79 1.68 -11.44
N ALA A 43 1.02 0.77 -10.80
CA ALA A 43 1.39 0.20 -9.52
C ALA A 43 2.62 -0.70 -9.61
N GLU A 44 2.74 -1.52 -10.67
CA GLU A 44 3.94 -2.33 -10.94
C GLU A 44 5.15 -1.42 -11.15
N ASP A 45 5.01 -0.35 -11.93
CA ASP A 45 6.07 0.62 -12.15
C ASP A 45 6.49 1.35 -10.88
N ALA A 46 5.52 1.74 -10.03
CA ALA A 46 5.80 2.35 -8.73
C ALA A 46 6.58 1.42 -7.80
N VAL A 47 6.18 0.16 -7.74
CA VAL A 47 6.88 -0.88 -6.97
C VAL A 47 8.28 -1.12 -7.53
N HIS A 48 8.41 -1.24 -8.85
CA HIS A 48 9.70 -1.39 -9.53
C HIS A 48 10.67 -0.24 -9.21
N ASN A 49 10.21 0.98 -9.39
CA ASN A 49 11.00 2.19 -9.10
C ASN A 49 11.39 2.27 -7.61
N THR A 50 10.50 1.86 -6.72
CA THR A 50 10.77 1.82 -5.28
C THR A 50 11.84 0.78 -4.96
N PHE A 51 11.79 -0.42 -5.55
CA PHE A 51 12.83 -1.43 -5.35
C PHE A 51 14.20 -0.99 -5.88
N ILE A 52 14.25 -0.28 -7.02
CA ILE A 52 15.51 0.31 -7.51
C ILE A 52 16.08 1.31 -6.48
N ALA A 53 15.22 2.18 -5.93
CA ALA A 53 15.65 3.15 -4.92
C ALA A 53 16.14 2.47 -3.63
N ILE A 54 15.48 1.39 -3.20
CA ILE A 54 15.89 0.57 -2.05
C ILE A 54 17.23 -0.11 -2.33
N ALA A 55 17.40 -0.76 -3.49
CA ALA A 55 18.63 -1.44 -3.87
C ALA A 55 19.84 -0.49 -3.83
N LYS A 56 19.69 0.72 -4.34
CA LYS A 56 20.74 1.77 -4.30
C LYS A 56 21.08 2.23 -2.87
N ASN A 57 20.20 2.01 -1.90
CA ASN A 57 20.35 2.47 -0.52
C ASN A 57 20.37 1.31 0.48
N MET A 58 20.70 0.08 0.07
CA MET A 58 20.64 -1.12 0.94
C MET A 58 21.44 -0.99 2.22
N LYS A 59 22.57 -0.28 2.21
CA LYS A 59 23.41 -0.01 3.39
C LYS A 59 22.66 0.69 4.53
N SER A 60 21.54 1.36 4.27
CA SER A 60 20.72 2.01 5.30
C SER A 60 19.71 1.08 5.98
N ILE A 61 19.61 -0.17 5.52
CA ILE A 61 18.69 -1.18 6.05
C ILE A 61 19.46 -2.16 6.92
N ASP A 62 19.29 -2.05 8.24
CA ASP A 62 19.98 -2.90 9.21
C ASP A 62 19.32 -4.28 9.35
N ASP A 63 17.98 -4.30 9.43
CA ASP A 63 17.15 -5.51 9.61
C ASP A 63 16.01 -5.51 8.61
N GLU A 64 16.07 -6.44 7.65
CA GLU A 64 15.13 -6.54 6.54
C GLU A 64 13.71 -6.93 6.97
N LYS A 65 13.52 -7.54 8.14
CA LYS A 65 12.20 -7.97 8.67
C LYS A 65 11.65 -7.08 9.78
N SER A 66 12.34 -5.99 10.09
CA SER A 66 11.89 -5.08 11.16
C SER A 66 10.66 -4.28 10.77
N ILE A 67 9.87 -3.88 11.77
CA ILE A 67 8.74 -2.95 11.58
C ILE A 67 9.20 -1.60 11.02
N ARG A 68 10.45 -1.19 11.32
CA ARG A 68 11.06 0.02 10.78
C ARG A 68 11.26 -0.09 9.28
N THR A 69 11.77 -1.24 8.80
CA THR A 69 11.95 -1.51 7.38
C THR A 69 10.61 -1.61 6.66
N LEU A 70 9.63 -2.31 7.23
CA LEU A 70 8.26 -2.34 6.69
C LEU A 70 7.68 -0.92 6.56
N SER A 71 7.77 -0.10 7.60
CA SER A 71 7.30 1.29 7.58
C SER A 71 8.00 2.12 6.50
N TYR A 72 9.33 1.97 6.37
CA TYR A 72 10.12 2.65 5.36
C TYR A 72 9.69 2.25 3.94
N VAL A 73 9.58 0.95 3.68
CA VAL A 73 9.22 0.40 2.37
C VAL A 73 7.81 0.87 1.95
N LEU A 74 6.82 0.79 2.85
CA LEU A 74 5.45 1.25 2.57
C LEU A 74 5.40 2.76 2.31
N LYS A 75 6.12 3.56 3.11
CA LYS A 75 6.21 5.01 2.92
C LYS A 75 6.90 5.37 1.61
N ALA A 76 8.00 4.69 1.26
CA ALA A 76 8.69 4.88 0.00
C ALA A 76 7.79 4.57 -1.19
N THR A 77 7.07 3.43 -1.15
CA THR A 77 6.12 3.05 -2.19
C THR A 77 5.00 4.09 -2.34
N LYS A 78 4.38 4.50 -1.23
CA LYS A 78 3.34 5.54 -1.24
C LYS A 78 3.86 6.85 -1.88
N ASN A 79 5.05 7.30 -1.49
CA ASN A 79 5.63 8.53 -2.03
C ASN A 79 5.93 8.41 -3.53
N THR A 80 6.46 7.26 -3.99
CA THR A 80 6.70 7.01 -5.41
C THR A 80 5.38 7.05 -6.19
N SER A 81 4.34 6.39 -5.69
CA SER A 81 3.01 6.38 -6.30
C SER A 81 2.41 7.78 -6.40
N ILE A 82 2.45 8.57 -5.31
CA ILE A 82 1.97 9.95 -5.33
C ILE A 82 2.75 10.82 -6.33
N ASN A 83 4.08 10.64 -6.41
CA ASN A 83 4.91 11.41 -7.36
C ASN A 83 4.60 11.04 -8.82
N MET A 84 4.31 9.76 -9.11
CA MET A 84 3.86 9.32 -10.44
C MET A 84 2.50 9.93 -10.79
N LEU A 85 1.57 9.91 -9.84
CA LEU A 85 0.25 10.50 -10.02
C LEU A 85 0.33 12.01 -10.30
N LYS A 86 1.16 12.75 -9.53
CA LYS A 86 1.38 14.19 -9.75
C LYS A 86 1.94 14.49 -11.15
N LYS A 87 2.92 13.72 -11.61
CA LYS A 87 3.48 13.90 -12.97
C LYS A 87 2.44 13.66 -14.06
N ARG A 88 1.53 12.72 -13.87
CA ARG A 88 0.41 12.47 -14.78
C ARG A 88 -0.57 13.66 -14.79
N THR A 89 -0.89 14.22 -13.62
CA THR A 89 -1.81 15.36 -13.48
C THR A 89 -1.20 16.71 -13.87
N GLU A 90 0.12 16.88 -13.85
CA GLU A 90 0.78 18.09 -14.40
C GLU A 90 0.59 18.21 -15.92
N HIS A 91 0.32 17.10 -16.62
CA HIS A 91 -0.06 17.10 -18.03
C HIS A 91 -1.58 17.19 -18.25
N GLU A 92 -2.38 16.97 -17.23
CA GLU A 92 -3.83 17.09 -17.22
C GLU A 92 -4.20 17.93 -15.99
N THR A 93 -4.77 19.12 -16.18
CA THR A 93 -5.19 20.03 -15.09
C THR A 93 -6.31 19.39 -14.24
N ILE A 94 -5.95 18.64 -13.18
CA ILE A 94 -6.90 18.04 -12.24
C ILE A 94 -6.48 18.40 -10.80
N ASN A 95 -7.47 18.81 -9.99
CA ASN A 95 -7.32 19.16 -8.58
C ASN A 95 -6.91 17.94 -7.72
N ILE A 96 -5.94 18.12 -6.84
CA ILE A 96 -5.34 17.08 -5.98
C ILE A 96 -6.31 16.53 -4.92
N ASP A 97 -7.39 17.25 -4.60
CA ASP A 97 -8.40 16.83 -3.61
C ASP A 97 -9.37 15.77 -4.15
N ASP A 98 -9.43 15.58 -5.49
CA ASP A 98 -10.29 14.60 -6.18
C ASP A 98 -9.60 13.24 -6.42
N ILE A 99 -8.41 13.03 -5.86
CA ILE A 99 -7.56 11.83 -6.11
C ILE A 99 -8.16 10.51 -5.59
N TYR A 100 -9.24 10.59 -4.83
CA TYR A 100 -9.97 9.40 -4.37
C TYR A 100 -11.07 8.93 -5.33
N ASP A 101 -11.29 9.63 -6.46
CA ASP A 101 -12.46 9.45 -7.33
C ASP A 101 -12.11 9.40 -8.83
N ILE A 102 -11.06 8.69 -9.22
CA ILE A 102 -10.76 8.45 -10.65
C ILE A 102 -11.13 7.00 -10.98
N SER A 103 -12.30 6.85 -11.62
CA SER A 103 -12.77 5.60 -12.21
C SER A 103 -12.22 5.44 -13.62
N ASP A 104 -11.52 4.37 -13.90
CA ASP A 104 -11.16 3.94 -15.25
C ASP A 104 -12.05 2.74 -15.62
N ASP A 105 -13.16 3.00 -16.30
CA ASP A 105 -14.26 2.04 -16.56
C ASP A 105 -13.84 0.84 -17.44
N GLU A 106 -12.86 0.97 -18.31
CA GLU A 106 -12.45 -0.07 -19.27
C GLU A 106 -11.62 -1.22 -18.64
N PHE A 107 -10.98 -0.99 -17.50
CA PHE A 107 -10.16 -1.99 -16.80
C PHE A 107 -11.00 -2.88 -15.89
N TYR A 108 -12.17 -2.42 -15.47
CA TYR A 108 -13.03 -3.09 -14.49
C TYR A 108 -13.81 -4.28 -15.05
N GLU A 109 -14.05 -4.35 -16.35
CA GLU A 109 -14.77 -5.48 -16.97
C GLU A 109 -13.99 -6.81 -16.94
N LYS A 110 -12.68 -6.77 -16.73
CA LYS A 110 -11.82 -7.97 -16.77
C LYS A 110 -11.54 -8.63 -15.42
N LEU A 111 -11.92 -8.04 -14.27
CA LEU A 111 -11.61 -8.61 -12.95
C LEU A 111 -12.67 -8.24 -11.89
N ASN A 112 -13.67 -9.11 -11.68
CA ASN A 112 -14.62 -9.04 -10.55
C ASN A 112 -13.92 -8.86 -9.18
N LEU A 113 -12.73 -9.44 -9.00
CA LEU A 113 -11.88 -9.30 -7.80
C LEU A 113 -11.38 -7.87 -7.55
N LYS A 114 -11.22 -7.07 -8.61
CA LYS A 114 -10.72 -5.69 -8.51
C LYS A 114 -11.78 -4.72 -8.06
N GLN A 115 -13.03 -4.94 -8.46
CA GLN A 115 -14.16 -4.12 -8.03
C GLN A 115 -14.43 -4.31 -6.54
N GLU A 116 -14.37 -5.54 -6.03
CA GLU A 116 -14.49 -5.81 -4.60
C GLU A 116 -13.36 -5.15 -3.78
N TYR A 117 -12.12 -5.18 -4.28
CA TYR A 117 -10.99 -4.54 -3.63
C TYR A 117 -11.17 -3.02 -3.54
N ASN A 118 -11.53 -2.37 -4.64
CA ASN A 118 -11.75 -0.92 -4.66
C ASN A 118 -12.95 -0.51 -3.81
N ASN A 119 -14.02 -1.29 -3.81
CA ASN A 119 -15.18 -1.05 -2.94
C ASN A 119 -14.78 -1.10 -1.46
N VAL A 120 -13.94 -2.06 -1.08
CA VAL A 120 -13.42 -2.15 0.31
C VAL A 120 -12.54 -0.95 0.64
N VAL A 121 -11.62 -0.56 -0.25
CA VAL A 121 -10.74 0.61 -0.03
C VAL A 121 -11.57 1.88 0.10
N ASN A 122 -12.51 2.12 -0.80
CA ASN A 122 -13.39 3.29 -0.79
C ASN A 122 -14.28 3.32 0.46
N ALA A 123 -14.82 2.17 0.87
CA ALA A 123 -15.61 2.08 2.09
C ALA A 123 -14.76 2.37 3.35
N ILE A 124 -13.49 1.91 3.38
CA ILE A 124 -12.55 2.23 4.47
C ILE A 124 -12.28 3.74 4.53
N VAL A 125 -12.09 4.39 3.39
CA VAL A 125 -11.80 5.83 3.32
C VAL A 125 -12.95 6.68 3.86
N LYS A 126 -14.20 6.25 3.72
CA LYS A 126 -15.40 6.93 4.26
C LYS A 126 -15.53 6.84 5.79
N LEU A 127 -14.76 5.96 6.45
CA LEU A 127 -14.83 5.77 7.90
C LEU A 127 -14.03 6.83 8.66
N ASP A 128 -14.38 7.00 9.95
CA ASP A 128 -13.66 7.86 10.90
C ASP A 128 -12.16 7.45 11.00
N ASP A 129 -11.25 8.41 11.02
CA ASP A 129 -9.79 8.24 11.01
C ASP A 129 -9.26 7.26 12.05
N LYS A 130 -9.95 7.14 13.19
CA LYS A 130 -9.57 6.16 14.23
C LYS A 130 -9.69 4.71 13.77
N TYR A 131 -10.58 4.42 12.80
CA TYR A 131 -10.80 3.08 12.24
C TYR A 131 -10.12 2.90 10.88
N LYS A 132 -10.11 3.96 10.07
CA LYS A 132 -9.57 4.00 8.71
C LYS A 132 -8.16 3.42 8.62
N ASP A 133 -7.19 3.97 9.35
CA ASP A 133 -5.81 3.51 9.31
C ASP A 133 -5.68 2.03 9.70
N VAL A 134 -6.36 1.64 10.78
CA VAL A 134 -6.27 0.28 11.32
C VAL A 134 -6.86 -0.74 10.35
N LEU A 135 -8.00 -0.42 9.74
CA LEU A 135 -8.65 -1.27 8.74
C LEU A 135 -7.84 -1.32 7.45
N PHE A 136 -7.33 -0.18 6.98
CA PHE A 136 -6.49 -0.12 5.79
C PHE A 136 -5.24 -0.99 5.95
N TYR A 137 -4.48 -0.81 7.02
CA TYR A 137 -3.28 -1.62 7.24
C TYR A 137 -3.59 -3.10 7.41
N HIS A 138 -4.74 -3.45 8.00
CA HIS A 138 -5.13 -4.83 8.21
C HIS A 138 -5.64 -5.51 6.93
N PHE A 139 -6.67 -4.93 6.29
CA PHE A 139 -7.36 -5.57 5.16
C PHE A 139 -6.70 -5.32 3.82
N VAL A 140 -6.08 -4.16 3.61
CA VAL A 140 -5.43 -3.79 2.35
C VAL A 140 -3.97 -4.22 2.34
N ILE A 141 -3.22 -3.90 3.40
CA ILE A 141 -1.77 -4.16 3.46
C ILE A 141 -1.46 -5.55 4.07
N GLY A 142 -2.42 -6.20 4.72
CA GLY A 142 -2.24 -7.52 5.32
C GLY A 142 -1.42 -7.50 6.61
N MET A 143 -1.42 -6.39 7.35
CA MET A 143 -0.67 -6.28 8.61
C MET A 143 -1.43 -6.91 9.78
N THR A 144 -0.67 -7.51 10.70
CA THR A 144 -1.20 -8.01 11.97
C THR A 144 -1.49 -6.86 12.94
N ALA A 145 -2.37 -7.09 13.93
CA ALA A 145 -2.65 -6.11 14.97
C ALA A 145 -1.39 -5.67 15.76
N ASN A 146 -0.38 -6.55 15.87
CA ASN A 146 0.89 -6.23 16.52
C ASN A 146 1.74 -5.28 15.65
N GLU A 147 1.85 -5.54 14.36
CA GLU A 147 2.55 -4.66 13.42
C GLU A 147 1.90 -3.29 13.36
N ILE A 148 0.57 -3.24 13.27
CA ILE A 148 -0.22 -2.00 13.25
C ILE A 148 -0.02 -1.21 14.57
N SER A 149 -0.01 -1.89 15.72
CA SER A 149 0.20 -1.23 17.02
C SER A 149 1.56 -0.53 17.09
N LYS A 150 2.61 -1.20 16.58
CA LYS A 150 3.97 -0.63 16.51
C LYS A 150 4.07 0.50 15.47
N LEU A 151 3.45 0.32 14.30
CA LEU A 151 3.45 1.31 13.22
C LEU A 151 2.76 2.61 13.63
N LEU A 152 1.57 2.50 14.25
CA LEU A 152 0.76 3.66 14.64
C LEU A 152 1.07 4.19 16.03
N GLY A 153 1.96 3.55 16.80
CA GLY A 153 2.25 3.92 18.19
C GLY A 153 1.04 3.74 19.13
N ARG A 154 0.10 2.85 18.80
CA ARG A 154 -1.11 2.55 19.58
C ARG A 154 -0.92 1.28 20.40
N LYS A 155 -1.58 1.15 21.55
CA LYS A 155 -1.58 -0.10 22.33
C LYS A 155 -2.28 -1.22 21.54
N GLN A 156 -1.72 -2.44 21.55
CA GLN A 156 -2.28 -3.58 20.80
C GLN A 156 -3.75 -3.89 21.17
N PRO A 157 -4.19 -3.86 22.44
CA PRO A 157 -5.60 -4.03 22.76
C PRO A 157 -6.51 -2.96 22.11
N THR A 158 -6.04 -1.72 22.01
CA THR A 158 -6.76 -0.63 21.33
C THR A 158 -6.91 -0.94 19.85
N VAL A 159 -5.84 -1.38 19.17
CA VAL A 159 -5.88 -1.78 17.76
C VAL A 159 -6.86 -2.93 17.55
N LYS A 160 -6.81 -3.98 18.39
CA LYS A 160 -7.76 -5.10 18.32
C LYS A 160 -9.22 -4.64 18.46
N GLN A 161 -9.50 -3.73 19.40
CA GLN A 161 -10.84 -3.18 19.59
C GLN A 161 -11.28 -2.33 18.40
N GLN A 162 -10.36 -1.54 17.83
CA GLN A 162 -10.62 -0.74 16.62
C GLN A 162 -10.89 -1.63 15.41
N LEU A 163 -10.17 -2.73 15.24
CA LEU A 163 -10.44 -3.74 14.20
C LEU A 163 -11.84 -4.33 14.33
N VAL A 164 -12.24 -4.77 15.52
CA VAL A 164 -13.57 -5.35 15.76
C VAL A 164 -14.67 -4.36 15.44
N ARG A 165 -14.61 -3.15 16.02
CA ARG A 165 -15.63 -2.12 15.81
C ARG A 165 -15.64 -1.60 14.38
N GLY A 166 -14.45 -1.36 13.81
CA GLY A 166 -14.29 -0.88 12.46
C GLY A 166 -14.82 -1.87 11.42
N LYS A 167 -14.62 -3.20 11.63
CA LYS A 167 -15.18 -4.23 10.75
C LYS A 167 -16.71 -4.17 10.70
N VAL A 168 -17.38 -3.95 11.82
CA VAL A 168 -18.86 -3.81 11.85
C VAL A 168 -19.30 -2.59 11.05
N LEU A 169 -18.60 -1.46 11.21
CA LEU A 169 -18.89 -0.24 10.45
C LEU A 169 -18.61 -0.42 8.96
N LEU A 170 -17.50 -1.07 8.61
CA LEU A 170 -17.14 -1.35 7.22
C LEU A 170 -18.21 -2.20 6.52
N LEU A 171 -18.67 -3.27 7.18
CA LEU A 171 -19.72 -4.13 6.63
C LEU A 171 -21.04 -3.37 6.42
N LYS A 172 -21.38 -2.44 7.32
CA LYS A 172 -22.55 -1.57 7.18
C LYS A 172 -22.39 -0.65 5.95
N THR A 173 -21.24 0.02 5.81
CA THR A 173 -20.97 0.91 4.67
C THR A 173 -21.03 0.15 3.34
N LEU A 174 -20.50 -1.08 3.27
CA LEU A 174 -20.55 -1.92 2.08
C LEU A 174 -21.98 -2.41 1.76
N GLY A 175 -22.80 -2.67 2.78
CA GLY A 175 -24.21 -3.05 2.62
C GLY A 175 -25.07 -1.88 2.11
N ASP A 176 -24.86 -0.69 2.66
CA ASP A 176 -25.58 0.53 2.26
C ASP A 176 -25.24 0.96 0.81
N ASP A 177 -24.00 0.70 0.32
CA ASP A 177 -23.58 0.97 -1.07
C ASP A 177 -24.12 -0.10 -2.07
N SER A 178 -24.61 -1.26 -1.60
CA SER A 178 -25.16 -2.35 -2.45
C SER A 178 -26.65 -2.17 -2.77
N ASP A 179 -27.35 -1.32 -2.05
CA ASP A 179 -28.82 -1.09 -2.19
C ASP A 179 -29.15 0.19 -3.02
N ASN A 180 -28.15 0.83 -3.64
CA ASN A 180 -28.26 1.98 -4.53
C ASN A 180 -27.80 1.65 -5.94
#